data_78d7a0f5645d1be402b7ae70650c4543
#
_entry.id   78d7a0f5645d1be402b7ae70650c4543
#
_cell.length_a   1.000
_cell.length_b   1.000
_cell.length_c   1.000
_cell.angle_alpha   90.00
_cell.angle_beta   90.00
_cell.angle_gamma   90.00
#
_symmetry.space_group_name_H-M   'P 1'
#
loop_
_entity.id
_entity.type
_entity.pdbx_description
1 polymer ?
#
loop_
_entity_poly.entity_id
_entity_poly.type
_entity_poly.pdbx_seq_one_letter_code
_entity_poly.pdbx_strand_id
1 'polypeptide(L)'
;MRRLVPLAFCATLATPTLLHAQGAPTPLDRRVDSVFAAFDRTSTPGCAVGVDRNGTPLVRRAYGMADLEARTPWTMGTISESGSTAKQFVAAALVLLALDGTLSLDDDVARWVPEVRGIGKRITIRQTLSHTSGLPDRYTLHDVEGRPAGEVDHPNAEVMAIVAKLRDLNFDPGEDYLYSNTGYVVAVAVLERASGKSLQSFTQERIFGPLGMTDTRWREDHRVVVPGRAPAYSGTAATGFRNDHPFTRVHGSGGLLLTIDDFLKWSGAMQRGEGRWGAVRDSLSAVIRLNEGTAITYGLGVTTDTWRGVRRVSHTGSTGGYRAALYRFPDQQVSVALLCNVGSANPGGLATGVATVVLGDALEPVRAEIAPMLAVPPEALAALAGRYHSARTEEVLVLEVRNGHLVDSLGGAVLVPWGGDRFRVRGGTAEFAVTRSATTAQVRVTAPGARATEYTRVEAPVITDAALAAYAGAYRSPELGAPMTFVVRDGALLIDQGWRGTVRLQPLYRDGFRMPGGEILRFTRDARGRITGFVAWAGRVRHLRFDRLTAGAAPR
;
A
#
# COMPACT_ATOMS: atom_id res chain seq x y z
N MET A 1 -30.25 74.01 -28.91
CA MET A 1 -28.85 73.63 -28.63
C MET A 1 -28.87 72.24 -28.02
N ARG A 2 -28.63 71.17 -28.81
CA ARG A 2 -28.54 69.80 -28.37
C ARG A 2 -27.05 69.46 -28.24
N ARG A 3 -26.59 69.11 -27.04
CA ARG A 3 -25.20 68.64 -26.76
C ARG A 3 -25.09 67.19 -27.14
N LEU A 4 -24.22 66.84 -28.05
CA LEU A 4 -23.80 65.46 -28.33
C LEU A 4 -22.76 65.02 -27.30
N VAL A 5 -23.00 63.89 -26.70
CA VAL A 5 -22.05 63.17 -25.79
C VAL A 5 -21.33 62.12 -26.64
N PRO A 6 -19.99 62.05 -26.68
CA PRO A 6 -19.29 60.99 -27.40
C PRO A 6 -19.29 59.68 -26.56
N LEU A 7 -19.76 58.58 -27.17
CA LEU A 7 -19.57 57.24 -26.65
C LEU A 7 -18.09 56.83 -26.87
N ALA A 8 -17.37 56.62 -25.78
CA ALA A 8 -16.06 55.98 -25.79
C ALA A 8 -16.24 54.46 -25.93
N PHE A 9 -15.76 53.91 -27.03
CA PHE A 9 -15.70 52.47 -27.30
C PHE A 9 -14.48 51.90 -26.54
N CYS A 10 -14.68 51.19 -25.43
CA CYS A 10 -13.64 50.45 -24.73
C CYS A 10 -13.40 49.15 -25.51
N ALA A 11 -12.36 49.08 -26.33
CA ALA A 11 -11.91 47.83 -26.94
C ALA A 11 -11.20 46.98 -25.85
N THR A 12 -11.85 45.97 -25.36
CA THR A 12 -11.23 44.94 -24.53
C THR A 12 -10.31 44.08 -25.39
N LEU A 13 -9.02 44.29 -25.27
CA LEU A 13 -7.98 43.42 -25.82
C LEU A 13 -8.07 42.07 -25.07
N ALA A 14 -8.71 41.09 -25.70
CA ALA A 14 -8.62 39.69 -25.27
C ALA A 14 -7.18 39.24 -25.55
N THR A 15 -6.39 39.08 -24.49
CA THR A 15 -5.10 38.39 -24.56
C THR A 15 -5.35 36.94 -24.95
N PRO A 16 -4.77 36.45 -26.07
CA PRO A 16 -4.88 35.05 -26.40
C PRO A 16 -4.14 34.24 -25.32
N THR A 17 -4.85 33.39 -24.59
CA THR A 17 -4.27 32.33 -23.80
C THR A 17 -3.45 31.47 -24.76
N LEU A 18 -2.14 31.53 -24.65
CA LEU A 18 -1.21 30.63 -25.33
C LEU A 18 -1.51 29.19 -24.83
N LEU A 19 -2.37 28.47 -25.56
CA LEU A 19 -2.32 27.01 -25.52
C LEU A 19 -0.89 26.63 -25.90
N HIS A 20 -0.14 26.07 -24.96
CA HIS A 20 1.14 25.44 -25.28
C HIS A 20 0.85 24.28 -26.23
N ALA A 21 0.96 24.54 -27.53
CA ALA A 21 0.97 23.48 -28.53
C ALA A 21 2.15 22.57 -28.21
N GLN A 22 1.89 21.35 -27.79
CA GLN A 22 2.93 20.33 -27.67
C GLN A 22 3.56 20.22 -29.06
N GLY A 23 4.88 20.45 -29.15
CA GLY A 23 5.62 20.29 -30.41
C GLY A 23 5.41 18.88 -30.98
N ALA A 24 5.74 18.68 -32.25
CA ALA A 24 5.62 17.36 -32.87
C ALA A 24 6.35 16.31 -32.01
N PRO A 25 5.73 15.12 -31.70
CA PRO A 25 6.30 14.14 -30.81
C PRO A 25 7.64 13.60 -31.32
N THR A 26 8.65 13.60 -30.46
CA THR A 26 9.96 13.03 -30.73
C THR A 26 9.89 11.49 -30.89
N PRO A 27 10.94 10.84 -31.39
CA PRO A 27 11.01 9.36 -31.38
C PRO A 27 10.87 8.76 -29.98
N LEU A 28 11.38 9.46 -28.94
CA LEU A 28 11.24 9.05 -27.54
C LEU A 28 9.79 9.16 -27.08
N ASP A 29 9.13 10.29 -27.39
CA ASP A 29 7.72 10.49 -27.05
C ASP A 29 6.84 9.38 -27.63
N ARG A 30 7.00 9.02 -28.91
CA ARG A 30 6.23 7.94 -29.56
C ARG A 30 6.43 6.59 -28.88
N ARG A 31 7.63 6.28 -28.38
CA ARG A 31 7.89 5.06 -27.61
C ARG A 31 7.21 5.11 -26.25
N VAL A 32 7.17 6.25 -25.58
CA VAL A 32 6.44 6.44 -24.33
C VAL A 32 4.93 6.42 -24.59
N ASP A 33 4.43 7.03 -25.66
CA ASP A 33 3.01 7.01 -26.05
C ASP A 33 2.49 5.56 -26.17
N SER A 34 3.29 4.65 -26.69
CA SER A 34 2.90 3.22 -26.79
C SER A 34 2.63 2.56 -25.44
N VAL A 35 3.27 3.01 -24.36
CA VAL A 35 3.03 2.51 -22.99
C VAL A 35 1.66 2.93 -22.49
N PHE A 36 1.15 4.07 -22.95
CA PHE A 36 -0.12 4.66 -22.53
C PHE A 36 -1.27 4.50 -23.55
N ALA A 37 -1.07 3.75 -24.62
CA ALA A 37 -2.05 3.61 -25.70
C ALA A 37 -3.46 3.18 -25.23
N ALA A 38 -3.56 2.41 -24.13
CA ALA A 38 -4.85 2.01 -23.56
C ALA A 38 -5.62 3.18 -22.91
N PHE A 39 -4.94 4.26 -22.54
CA PHE A 39 -5.50 5.43 -21.85
C PHE A 39 -5.67 6.65 -22.78
N ASP A 40 -5.10 6.62 -23.98
CA ASP A 40 -5.10 7.74 -24.92
C ASP A 40 -6.39 7.77 -25.77
N ARG A 41 -7.53 8.01 -25.09
CA ARG A 41 -8.85 8.09 -25.73
C ARG A 41 -9.71 9.15 -25.04
N THR A 42 -10.55 9.83 -25.82
CA THR A 42 -11.52 10.80 -25.28
C THR A 42 -12.69 10.14 -24.51
N SER A 43 -12.75 8.81 -24.48
CA SER A 43 -13.75 8.03 -23.75
C SER A 43 -13.19 7.31 -22.52
N THR A 44 -11.94 7.52 -22.16
CA THR A 44 -11.29 6.90 -20.99
C THR A 44 -10.72 7.95 -20.06
N PRO A 45 -10.75 7.69 -18.74
CA PRO A 45 -9.93 8.45 -17.81
C PRO A 45 -8.46 8.33 -18.23
N GLY A 46 -7.61 9.21 -17.75
CA GLY A 46 -6.30 9.40 -18.32
C GLY A 46 -5.15 9.31 -17.32
N CYS A 47 -3.98 9.62 -17.85
CA CYS A 47 -2.73 9.69 -17.11
C CYS A 47 -1.88 10.86 -17.62
N ALA A 48 -1.00 11.37 -16.74
CA ALA A 48 0.13 12.19 -17.16
C ALA A 48 1.43 11.52 -16.74
N VAL A 49 2.47 11.69 -17.56
CA VAL A 49 3.82 11.21 -17.29
C VAL A 49 4.85 12.30 -17.56
N GLY A 50 5.78 12.44 -16.64
CA GLY A 50 6.94 13.31 -16.81
C GLY A 50 8.23 12.53 -16.56
N VAL A 51 9.23 12.79 -17.39
CA VAL A 51 10.58 12.25 -17.24
C VAL A 51 11.58 13.36 -17.29
N ASP A 52 12.48 13.39 -16.31
CA ASP A 52 13.63 14.28 -16.27
C ASP A 52 14.93 13.48 -16.28
N ARG A 53 15.96 14.03 -16.93
CA ARG A 53 17.34 13.56 -16.82
C ARG A 53 18.24 14.74 -16.46
N ASN A 54 19.03 14.61 -15.39
CA ASN A 54 19.89 15.71 -14.90
C ASN A 54 19.13 17.01 -14.62
N GLY A 55 17.84 16.93 -14.21
CA GLY A 55 16.98 18.09 -14.03
C GLY A 55 16.46 18.72 -15.33
N THR A 56 16.78 18.15 -16.51
CA THR A 56 16.27 18.58 -17.80
C THR A 56 15.07 17.73 -18.21
N PRO A 57 13.94 18.35 -18.59
CA PRO A 57 12.78 17.63 -19.09
C PRO A 57 13.10 16.83 -20.36
N LEU A 58 12.78 15.52 -20.34
CA LEU A 58 12.87 14.63 -21.50
C LEU A 58 11.50 14.31 -22.09
N VAL A 59 10.50 14.07 -21.22
CA VAL A 59 9.13 13.71 -21.61
C VAL A 59 8.14 14.50 -20.77
N ARG A 60 7.13 15.06 -21.42
CA ARG A 60 5.96 15.69 -20.81
C ARG A 60 4.75 15.28 -21.66
N ARG A 61 4.04 14.25 -21.22
CA ARG A 61 2.92 13.68 -21.98
C ARG A 61 1.70 13.48 -21.09
N ALA A 62 0.54 13.78 -21.65
CA ALA A 62 -0.76 13.55 -21.00
C ALA A 62 -1.68 12.81 -21.98
N TYR A 63 -2.47 11.89 -21.46
CA TYR A 63 -3.30 10.97 -22.21
C TYR A 63 -4.70 10.90 -21.61
N GLY A 64 -5.72 10.79 -22.45
CA GLY A 64 -7.11 10.60 -22.02
C GLY A 64 -7.71 11.81 -21.32
N MET A 65 -8.71 11.56 -20.50
CA MET A 65 -9.54 12.59 -19.90
C MET A 65 -9.25 12.76 -18.41
N ALA A 66 -9.05 14.00 -17.98
CA ALA A 66 -9.06 14.38 -16.57
C ALA A 66 -10.48 14.25 -16.01
N ASP A 67 -11.49 14.68 -16.77
CA ASP A 67 -12.90 14.61 -16.39
C ASP A 67 -13.74 14.09 -17.56
N LEU A 68 -14.39 12.93 -17.37
CA LEU A 68 -15.24 12.31 -18.40
C LEU A 68 -16.57 13.04 -18.57
N GLU A 69 -17.13 13.57 -17.48
CA GLU A 69 -18.45 14.25 -17.51
C GLU A 69 -18.31 15.63 -18.15
N ALA A 70 -17.31 16.41 -17.72
CA ALA A 70 -17.01 17.73 -18.28
C ALA A 70 -16.22 17.65 -19.60
N ARG A 71 -15.83 16.46 -20.06
CA ARG A 71 -15.01 16.23 -21.26
C ARG A 71 -13.71 17.04 -21.26
N THR A 72 -13.08 17.17 -20.09
CA THR A 72 -11.83 17.90 -19.93
C THR A 72 -10.64 16.97 -20.18
N PRO A 73 -9.77 17.26 -21.18
CA PRO A 73 -8.57 16.47 -21.40
C PRO A 73 -7.60 16.55 -20.22
N TRP A 74 -6.81 15.49 -20.00
CA TRP A 74 -5.69 15.56 -19.09
C TRP A 74 -4.60 16.49 -19.62
N THR A 75 -4.00 17.28 -18.74
CA THR A 75 -2.88 18.18 -19.05
C THR A 75 -1.76 18.03 -18.02
N MET A 76 -0.60 18.62 -18.27
CA MET A 76 0.50 18.64 -17.30
C MET A 76 0.14 19.42 -16.01
N GLY A 77 -0.75 20.41 -16.12
CA GLY A 77 -1.28 21.18 -14.98
C GLY A 77 -2.45 20.50 -14.24
N THR A 78 -2.89 19.32 -14.68
CA THR A 78 -3.97 18.60 -14.00
C THR A 78 -3.50 18.13 -12.62
N ILE A 79 -4.23 18.51 -11.58
CA ILE A 79 -3.96 18.10 -10.20
C ILE A 79 -4.58 16.72 -9.96
N SER A 80 -3.80 15.81 -9.36
CA SER A 80 -4.25 14.48 -8.99
C SER A 80 -3.74 14.07 -7.61
N GLU A 81 -4.34 13.06 -7.01
CA GLU A 81 -3.89 12.55 -5.71
C GLU A 81 -2.80 11.49 -5.87
N SER A 82 -1.71 11.69 -5.15
CA SER A 82 -0.51 10.86 -5.27
C SER A 82 -0.58 9.56 -4.46
N GLY A 83 -1.65 9.34 -3.69
CA GLY A 83 -1.78 8.17 -2.81
C GLY A 83 -0.58 8.01 -1.88
N SER A 84 -0.09 6.79 -1.75
CA SER A 84 0.99 6.46 -0.80
C SER A 84 2.35 7.08 -1.13
N THR A 85 2.57 7.66 -2.32
CA THR A 85 3.81 8.43 -2.58
C THR A 85 3.92 9.66 -1.67
N ALA A 86 2.80 10.11 -1.08
CA ALA A 86 2.74 11.15 -0.05
C ALA A 86 3.63 10.87 1.17
N LYS A 87 3.87 9.59 1.48
CA LYS A 87 4.67 9.15 2.64
C LYS A 87 6.08 9.72 2.66
N GLN A 88 6.71 9.90 1.49
CA GLN A 88 8.04 10.52 1.39
C GLN A 88 8.07 11.93 1.99
N PHE A 89 6.98 12.69 1.82
CA PHE A 89 6.91 14.08 2.30
C PHE A 89 6.74 14.15 3.82
N VAL A 90 5.95 13.23 4.41
CA VAL A 90 5.85 13.09 5.87
C VAL A 90 7.19 12.67 6.47
N ALA A 91 7.84 11.67 5.87
CA ALA A 91 9.15 11.22 6.32
C ALA A 91 10.20 12.33 6.19
N ALA A 92 10.24 13.07 5.08
CA ALA A 92 11.14 14.20 4.88
C ALA A 92 10.90 15.32 5.90
N ALA A 93 9.64 15.60 6.24
CA ALA A 93 9.29 16.59 7.25
C ALA A 93 9.84 16.22 8.65
N LEU A 94 9.73 14.95 9.04
CA LEU A 94 10.32 14.45 10.29
C LEU A 94 11.85 14.42 10.27
N VAL A 95 12.46 14.08 9.12
CA VAL A 95 13.92 14.20 8.95
C VAL A 95 14.38 15.65 9.08
N LEU A 96 13.63 16.62 8.51
CA LEU A 96 13.94 18.04 8.68
C LEU A 96 13.89 18.48 10.15
N LEU A 97 12.89 18.03 10.93
CA LEU A 97 12.84 18.28 12.38
C LEU A 97 14.02 17.63 13.13
N ALA A 98 14.44 16.45 12.69
CA ALA A 98 15.62 15.79 13.26
C ALA A 98 16.92 16.56 12.95
N LEU A 99 17.06 17.08 11.72
CA LEU A 99 18.20 17.93 11.32
C LEU A 99 18.22 19.27 12.05
N ASP A 100 17.06 19.76 12.49
CA ASP A 100 16.94 20.97 13.34
C ASP A 100 17.20 20.68 14.82
N GLY A 101 17.38 19.41 15.21
CA GLY A 101 17.57 19.01 16.61
C GLY A 101 16.30 19.02 17.46
N THR A 102 15.11 19.20 16.86
CA THR A 102 13.82 19.21 17.57
C THR A 102 13.45 17.82 18.11
N LEU A 103 13.81 16.77 17.37
CA LEU A 103 13.57 15.37 17.73
C LEU A 103 14.70 14.48 17.18
N SER A 104 14.75 13.22 17.63
CA SER A 104 15.52 12.16 16.96
C SER A 104 14.57 11.17 16.30
N LEU A 105 14.94 10.64 15.12
CA LEU A 105 14.17 9.55 14.51
C LEU A 105 14.14 8.30 15.39
N ASP A 106 15.03 8.18 16.35
CA ASP A 106 15.11 7.07 17.30
C ASP A 106 14.42 7.39 18.64
N ASP A 107 13.77 8.57 18.77
CA ASP A 107 12.90 8.88 19.90
C ASP A 107 11.72 7.93 19.97
N ASP A 108 11.29 7.63 21.20
CA ASP A 108 10.03 6.92 21.44
C ASP A 108 8.85 7.80 20.99
N VAL A 109 8.01 7.25 20.13
CA VAL A 109 6.77 7.88 19.66
C VAL A 109 5.89 8.31 20.84
N ALA A 110 5.87 7.54 21.95
CA ALA A 110 5.10 7.85 23.16
C ALA A 110 5.46 9.18 23.83
N ARG A 111 6.62 9.76 23.51
CA ARG A 111 7.01 11.11 23.93
C ARG A 111 6.06 12.17 23.36
N TRP A 112 5.68 11.99 22.10
CA TRP A 112 4.86 12.93 21.34
C TRP A 112 3.39 12.48 21.23
N VAL A 113 3.17 11.16 21.21
CA VAL A 113 1.85 10.50 20.98
C VAL A 113 1.57 9.54 22.14
N PRO A 114 1.10 10.07 23.30
CA PRO A 114 0.83 9.24 24.47
C PRO A 114 -0.24 8.16 24.25
N GLU A 115 -1.04 8.27 23.21
CA GLU A 115 -2.05 7.27 22.81
C GLU A 115 -1.46 5.87 22.58
N VAL A 116 -0.19 5.76 22.17
CA VAL A 116 0.47 4.44 21.97
C VAL A 116 0.90 3.76 23.27
N ARG A 117 0.85 4.45 24.41
CA ARG A 117 1.34 3.90 25.71
C ARG A 117 0.59 2.65 26.14
N GLY A 118 -0.68 2.51 25.74
CA GLY A 118 -1.48 1.32 26.04
C GLY A 118 -0.91 0.01 25.49
N ILE A 119 -0.06 0.10 24.47
CA ILE A 119 0.63 -1.03 23.83
C ILE A 119 1.75 -1.59 24.76
N GLY A 120 2.32 -0.76 25.63
CA GLY A 120 3.37 -1.20 26.56
C GLY A 120 4.73 -1.51 25.95
N LYS A 121 4.96 -1.15 24.68
CA LYS A 121 6.21 -1.37 23.94
C LYS A 121 6.76 -0.05 23.42
N ARG A 122 8.09 0.08 23.41
CA ARG A 122 8.76 1.24 22.83
C ARG A 122 8.74 1.14 21.32
N ILE A 123 8.18 2.16 20.66
CA ILE A 123 8.12 2.30 19.20
C ILE A 123 8.90 3.56 18.81
N THR A 124 9.87 3.45 17.90
CA THR A 124 10.59 4.64 17.43
C THR A 124 9.89 5.28 16.22
N ILE A 125 10.15 6.58 16.01
CA ILE A 125 9.70 7.32 14.82
C ILE A 125 10.23 6.62 13.55
N ARG A 126 11.49 6.19 13.55
CA ARG A 126 12.10 5.43 12.46
C ARG A 126 11.32 4.14 12.13
N GLN A 127 11.00 3.34 13.14
CA GLN A 127 10.23 2.12 12.98
C GLN A 127 8.83 2.40 12.44
N THR A 128 8.22 3.52 12.83
CA THR A 128 6.92 3.96 12.32
C THR A 128 6.98 4.29 10.84
N LEU A 129 8.02 5.03 10.40
CA LEU A 129 8.21 5.44 9.00
C LEU A 129 8.64 4.29 8.08
N SER A 130 9.34 3.29 8.63
CA SER A 130 9.84 2.14 7.87
C SER A 130 8.91 0.92 7.88
N HIS A 131 7.71 1.05 8.46
CA HIS A 131 6.74 -0.04 8.60
C HIS A 131 7.24 -1.24 9.43
N THR A 132 8.15 -0.98 10.37
CA THR A 132 8.69 -1.99 11.29
C THR A 132 8.22 -1.79 12.73
N SER A 133 7.21 -0.94 12.95
CA SER A 133 6.63 -0.66 14.27
C SER A 133 5.69 -1.75 14.80
N GLY A 134 5.17 -2.61 13.92
CA GLY A 134 4.12 -3.59 14.25
C GLY A 134 2.71 -2.99 14.36
N LEU A 135 2.51 -1.68 14.18
CA LEU A 135 1.18 -1.06 14.25
C LEU A 135 0.23 -1.65 13.19
N PRO A 136 -0.94 -2.18 13.58
CA PRO A 136 -1.95 -2.70 12.66
C PRO A 136 -2.45 -1.63 11.67
N ASP A 137 -2.76 -2.03 10.43
CA ASP A 137 -3.20 -1.10 9.39
C ASP A 137 -4.65 -0.67 9.59
N ARG A 138 -4.89 0.65 9.55
CA ARG A 138 -6.20 1.26 9.78
C ARG A 138 -7.29 0.84 8.79
N TYR A 139 -6.92 0.60 7.51
CA TYR A 139 -7.92 0.16 6.53
C TYR A 139 -8.56 -1.15 6.95
N THR A 140 -7.72 -2.13 7.27
CA THR A 140 -8.18 -3.44 7.74
C THR A 140 -8.95 -3.33 9.07
N LEU A 141 -8.52 -2.45 10.00
CA LEU A 141 -9.24 -2.26 11.26
C LEU A 141 -10.64 -1.67 11.02
N HIS A 142 -10.78 -0.68 10.15
CA HIS A 142 -12.08 -0.12 9.77
C HIS A 142 -12.96 -1.11 9.02
N ASP A 143 -12.39 -1.94 8.13
CA ASP A 143 -13.13 -3.00 7.44
C ASP A 143 -13.71 -4.00 8.45
N VAL A 144 -12.93 -4.40 9.45
CA VAL A 144 -13.39 -5.30 10.55
C VAL A 144 -14.47 -4.65 11.41
N GLU A 145 -14.40 -3.34 11.63
CA GLU A 145 -15.47 -2.56 12.32
C GLU A 145 -16.77 -2.45 11.48
N GLY A 146 -16.76 -2.89 10.22
CA GLY A 146 -17.87 -2.69 9.28
C GLY A 146 -18.01 -1.26 8.78
N ARG A 147 -16.94 -0.48 8.83
CA ARG A 147 -16.85 0.93 8.42
C ARG A 147 -15.74 1.13 7.38
N PRO A 148 -15.82 0.46 6.21
CA PRO A 148 -14.74 0.44 5.23
C PRO A 148 -14.40 1.84 4.71
N ALA A 149 -13.13 2.04 4.41
CA ALA A 149 -12.66 3.26 3.78
C ALA A 149 -13.30 3.42 2.39
N GLY A 150 -13.78 4.62 2.09
CA GLY A 150 -14.55 4.90 0.86
C GLY A 150 -16.06 4.92 1.07
N GLU A 151 -16.58 4.24 2.09
CA GLU A 151 -17.99 4.29 2.48
C GLU A 151 -18.24 5.23 3.66
N VAL A 152 -17.25 5.38 4.54
CA VAL A 152 -17.32 6.23 5.74
C VAL A 152 -16.17 7.23 5.75
N ASP A 153 -16.46 8.48 6.09
CA ASP A 153 -15.45 9.53 6.24
C ASP A 153 -14.70 9.40 7.58
N HIS A 154 -13.42 9.10 7.49
CA HIS A 154 -12.54 8.93 8.63
C HIS A 154 -11.53 10.10 8.71
N PRO A 155 -11.50 10.89 9.80
CA PRO A 155 -10.42 11.84 10.07
C PRO A 155 -9.22 11.16 10.76
N ASN A 156 -8.04 11.81 10.74
CA ASN A 156 -6.87 11.34 11.48
C ASN A 156 -7.17 11.11 12.98
N ALA A 157 -8.01 11.95 13.60
CA ALA A 157 -8.37 11.82 15.01
C ALA A 157 -9.06 10.49 15.33
N GLU A 158 -9.86 9.93 14.41
CA GLU A 158 -10.51 8.64 14.60
C GLU A 158 -9.49 7.50 14.54
N VAL A 159 -8.52 7.57 13.62
CA VAL A 159 -7.41 6.60 13.59
C VAL A 159 -6.63 6.65 14.89
N MET A 160 -6.37 7.84 15.44
CA MET A 160 -5.70 8.01 16.74
C MET A 160 -6.53 7.46 17.89
N ALA A 161 -7.86 7.56 17.84
CA ALA A 161 -8.75 6.95 18.84
C ALA A 161 -8.70 5.41 18.80
N ILE A 162 -8.53 4.79 17.61
CA ILE A 162 -8.27 3.36 17.51
C ILE A 162 -6.91 3.03 18.11
N VAL A 163 -5.85 3.79 17.76
CA VAL A 163 -4.49 3.58 18.30
C VAL A 163 -4.49 3.59 19.83
N ALA A 164 -5.26 4.48 20.47
CA ALA A 164 -5.38 4.54 21.93
C ALA A 164 -5.99 3.28 22.58
N LYS A 165 -6.77 2.51 21.81
CA LYS A 165 -7.39 1.26 22.27
C LYS A 165 -6.50 0.03 22.02
N LEU A 166 -5.51 0.12 21.14
CA LEU A 166 -4.61 -1.01 20.84
C LEU A 166 -3.87 -1.47 22.10
N ARG A 167 -3.75 -2.77 22.27
CA ARG A 167 -3.00 -3.44 23.35
C ARG A 167 -1.92 -4.36 22.79
N ASP A 168 -2.10 -4.80 21.56
CA ASP A 168 -1.18 -5.68 20.85
C ASP A 168 -0.73 -5.08 19.53
N LEU A 169 0.41 -5.55 19.04
CA LEU A 169 0.99 -5.22 17.74
C LEU A 169 0.95 -6.47 16.84
N ASN A 170 1.11 -6.27 15.55
CA ASN A 170 1.30 -7.38 14.61
C ASN A 170 2.56 -8.22 14.92
N PHE A 171 3.58 -7.57 15.49
CA PHE A 171 4.88 -8.12 15.91
C PHE A 171 5.62 -7.09 16.77
N ASP A 172 6.68 -7.49 17.44
CA ASP A 172 7.49 -6.57 18.25
C ASP A 172 8.23 -5.55 17.38
N PRO A 173 8.35 -4.29 17.84
CA PRO A 173 9.01 -3.24 17.06
C PRO A 173 10.40 -3.64 16.59
N GLY A 174 10.63 -3.55 15.27
CA GLY A 174 11.86 -3.96 14.61
C GLY A 174 11.97 -5.45 14.29
N GLU A 175 11.01 -6.28 14.69
CA GLU A 175 11.08 -7.72 14.46
C GLU A 175 10.74 -8.12 13.02
N ASP A 176 9.83 -7.40 12.37
CA ASP A 176 9.36 -7.71 11.02
C ASP A 176 9.02 -6.43 10.26
N TYR A 177 8.71 -6.59 8.99
CA TYR A 177 8.17 -5.55 8.11
C TYR A 177 6.71 -5.88 7.75
N LEU A 178 5.81 -4.94 8.01
CA LEU A 178 4.44 -5.02 7.51
C LEU A 178 3.90 -3.60 7.26
N TYR A 179 3.57 -3.31 6.01
CA TYR A 179 3.12 -1.99 5.59
C TYR A 179 1.91 -1.51 6.41
N SER A 180 2.02 -0.35 7.05
CA SER A 180 0.98 0.22 7.91
C SER A 180 0.71 1.69 7.60
N ASN A 181 -0.51 2.00 7.19
CA ASN A 181 -0.96 3.39 7.02
C ASN A 181 -1.19 4.06 8.38
N THR A 182 -1.54 3.31 9.42
CA THR A 182 -1.64 3.80 10.80
C THR A 182 -0.33 4.45 11.25
N GLY A 183 0.81 3.83 10.94
CA GLY A 183 2.12 4.38 11.26
C GLY A 183 2.30 5.80 10.73
N TYR A 184 1.85 6.08 9.51
CA TYR A 184 1.97 7.42 8.92
C TYR A 184 0.97 8.43 9.49
N VAL A 185 -0.18 8.02 9.98
CA VAL A 185 -1.07 8.91 10.75
C VAL A 185 -0.45 9.25 12.10
N VAL A 186 0.15 8.28 12.79
CA VAL A 186 0.93 8.49 14.01
C VAL A 186 2.12 9.42 13.75
N ALA A 187 2.84 9.23 12.63
CA ALA A 187 3.96 10.10 12.24
C ALA A 187 3.51 11.56 12.01
N VAL A 188 2.32 11.79 11.43
CA VAL A 188 1.73 13.13 11.32
C VAL A 188 1.47 13.72 12.71
N ALA A 189 0.89 12.96 13.64
CA ALA A 189 0.67 13.44 15.01
C ALA A 189 1.97 13.78 15.74
N VAL A 190 3.06 13.01 15.52
CA VAL A 190 4.41 13.36 16.01
C VAL A 190 4.87 14.70 15.43
N LEU A 191 4.78 14.86 14.10
CA LEU A 191 5.20 16.08 13.41
C LEU A 191 4.47 17.31 13.95
N GLU A 192 3.14 17.25 14.05
CA GLU A 192 2.30 18.36 14.45
C GLU A 192 2.56 18.77 15.91
N ARG A 193 2.72 17.80 16.82
CA ARG A 193 3.00 18.04 18.24
C ARG A 193 4.43 18.51 18.49
N ALA A 194 5.40 18.01 17.71
CA ALA A 194 6.80 18.41 17.83
C ALA A 194 7.06 19.80 17.24
N SER A 195 6.39 20.16 16.14
CA SER A 195 6.58 21.44 15.45
C SER A 195 5.62 22.54 15.89
N GLY A 196 4.48 22.20 16.50
CA GLY A 196 3.38 23.12 16.77
C GLY A 196 2.64 23.61 15.52
N LYS A 197 2.85 22.98 14.37
CA LYS A 197 2.25 23.34 13.07
C LYS A 197 1.49 22.17 12.49
N SER A 198 0.41 22.44 11.73
CA SER A 198 -0.23 21.39 10.93
C SER A 198 0.71 20.84 9.87
N LEU A 199 0.47 19.60 9.42
CA LEU A 199 1.23 18.99 8.33
C LEU A 199 1.24 19.89 7.08
N GLN A 200 0.08 20.47 6.72
CA GLN A 200 -0.02 21.42 5.59
C GLN A 200 0.91 22.62 5.79
N SER A 201 0.81 23.30 6.95
CA SER A 201 1.60 24.51 7.20
C SER A 201 3.10 24.21 7.24
N PHE A 202 3.50 23.11 7.90
CA PHE A 202 4.89 22.72 7.98
C PHE A 202 5.48 22.38 6.62
N THR A 203 4.79 21.55 5.83
CA THR A 203 5.30 21.15 4.52
C THR A 203 5.27 22.30 3.51
N GLN A 204 4.30 23.19 3.60
CA GLN A 204 4.26 24.41 2.77
C GLN A 204 5.49 25.29 3.02
N GLU A 205 5.82 25.54 4.30
CA GLU A 205 6.94 26.38 4.68
C GLU A 205 8.29 25.74 4.38
N ARG A 206 8.42 24.43 4.64
CA ARG A 206 9.72 23.77 4.69
C ARG A 206 10.06 22.92 3.47
N ILE A 207 9.05 22.57 2.65
CA ILE A 207 9.22 21.69 1.49
C ILE A 207 8.64 22.34 0.24
N PHE A 208 7.32 22.58 0.19
CA PHE A 208 6.66 22.98 -1.05
C PHE A 208 7.09 24.38 -1.52
N GLY A 209 7.09 25.36 -0.60
CA GLY A 209 7.53 26.74 -0.91
C GLY A 209 8.98 26.79 -1.39
N PRO A 210 9.97 26.26 -0.62
CA PRO A 210 11.37 26.26 -1.03
C PRO A 210 11.66 25.53 -2.35
N LEU A 211 10.85 24.52 -2.70
CA LEU A 211 11.00 23.78 -3.97
C LEU A 211 10.14 24.35 -5.12
N GLY A 212 9.35 25.39 -4.88
CA GLY A 212 8.46 25.98 -5.86
C GLY A 212 7.32 25.04 -6.30
N MET A 213 6.86 24.16 -5.41
CA MET A 213 5.75 23.23 -5.64
C MET A 213 4.41 23.94 -5.35
N THR A 214 4.02 24.84 -6.25
CA THR A 214 2.91 25.78 -6.04
C THR A 214 1.52 25.15 -6.10
N ASP A 215 1.39 24.01 -6.77
CA ASP A 215 0.14 23.30 -6.97
C ASP A 215 0.00 22.08 -6.03
N THR A 216 0.87 22.01 -5.01
CA THR A 216 0.91 20.90 -4.06
C THR A 216 0.25 21.29 -2.74
N ARG A 217 -0.67 20.42 -2.27
CA ARG A 217 -1.36 20.57 -0.99
C ARG A 217 -1.86 19.25 -0.43
N TRP A 218 -2.09 19.22 0.89
CA TRP A 218 -2.75 18.09 1.54
C TRP A 218 -4.29 18.21 1.40
N ARG A 219 -4.96 17.09 1.17
CA ARG A 219 -6.41 16.97 1.23
C ARG A 219 -6.83 16.70 2.69
N GLU A 220 -6.98 17.76 3.47
CA GLU A 220 -7.44 17.67 4.87
C GLU A 220 -8.96 17.48 4.97
N ASP A 221 -9.70 17.96 3.98
CA ASP A 221 -11.14 17.75 3.82
C ASP A 221 -11.45 17.44 2.35
N HIS A 222 -12.08 16.27 2.10
CA HIS A 222 -12.44 15.83 0.75
C HIS A 222 -13.51 16.71 0.07
N ARG A 223 -14.25 17.52 0.86
CA ARG A 223 -15.32 18.41 0.39
C ARG A 223 -14.78 19.73 -0.16
N VAL A 224 -13.54 20.09 0.15
CA VAL A 224 -12.95 21.34 -0.35
C VAL A 224 -12.71 21.24 -1.85
N VAL A 225 -13.23 22.22 -2.59
CA VAL A 225 -13.03 22.32 -4.03
C VAL A 225 -11.58 22.71 -4.32
N VAL A 226 -10.92 21.93 -5.16
CA VAL A 226 -9.56 22.21 -5.66
C VAL A 226 -9.64 22.41 -7.17
N PRO A 227 -9.53 23.66 -7.66
CA PRO A 227 -9.57 23.93 -9.10
C PRO A 227 -8.50 23.13 -9.85
N GLY A 228 -8.86 22.55 -11.00
CA GLY A 228 -7.94 21.76 -11.82
C GLY A 228 -7.70 20.32 -11.33
N ARG A 229 -8.36 19.88 -10.24
CA ARG A 229 -8.29 18.50 -9.76
C ARG A 229 -9.13 17.58 -10.66
N ALA A 230 -8.51 16.54 -11.20
CA ALA A 230 -9.21 15.47 -11.91
C ALA A 230 -10.09 14.67 -10.96
N PRO A 231 -11.36 14.34 -11.30
CA PRO A 231 -12.10 13.25 -10.70
C PRO A 231 -11.37 11.91 -10.82
N ALA A 232 -11.67 10.98 -9.89
CA ALA A 232 -11.13 9.63 -9.90
C ALA A 232 -12.20 8.61 -10.29
N TYR A 233 -11.81 7.57 -11.01
CA TYR A 233 -12.72 6.58 -11.58
C TYR A 233 -12.30 5.15 -11.25
N SER A 234 -13.28 4.27 -11.03
CA SER A 234 -13.13 2.81 -11.07
C SER A 234 -13.74 2.24 -12.35
N GLY A 235 -13.49 0.96 -12.61
CA GLY A 235 -13.99 0.26 -13.79
C GLY A 235 -13.01 0.23 -14.96
N THR A 236 -13.53 -0.22 -16.12
CA THR A 236 -12.78 -0.36 -17.36
C THR A 236 -13.64 0.08 -18.55
N ALA A 237 -13.06 0.19 -19.74
CA ALA A 237 -13.81 0.49 -20.96
C ALA A 237 -14.91 -0.56 -21.25
N ALA A 238 -14.71 -1.82 -20.82
CA ALA A 238 -15.69 -2.89 -21.02
C ALA A 238 -16.84 -2.87 -20.00
N THR A 239 -16.57 -2.44 -18.75
CA THR A 239 -17.55 -2.43 -17.65
C THR A 239 -18.20 -1.07 -17.41
N GLY A 240 -17.72 -0.05 -18.12
CA GLY A 240 -18.03 1.36 -17.86
C GLY A 240 -17.20 1.93 -16.69
N PHE A 241 -17.18 3.25 -16.58
CA PHE A 241 -16.49 3.97 -15.51
C PHE A 241 -17.48 4.49 -14.49
N ARG A 242 -17.05 4.53 -13.22
CA ARG A 242 -17.81 5.07 -12.08
C ARG A 242 -16.93 6.00 -11.29
N ASN A 243 -17.49 7.04 -10.70
CA ASN A 243 -16.77 7.91 -9.78
C ASN A 243 -16.26 7.11 -8.59
N ASP A 244 -14.98 7.30 -8.25
CA ASP A 244 -14.30 6.58 -7.17
C ASP A 244 -13.36 7.54 -6.44
N HIS A 245 -13.94 8.62 -5.90
CA HIS A 245 -13.21 9.60 -5.10
C HIS A 245 -12.87 9.03 -3.73
N PRO A 246 -11.67 9.34 -3.19
CA PRO A 246 -11.36 9.03 -1.81
C PRO A 246 -12.29 9.80 -0.86
N PHE A 247 -13.27 9.10 -0.29
CA PHE A 247 -14.19 9.64 0.69
C PHE A 247 -13.59 9.51 2.09
N THR A 248 -12.63 10.39 2.42
CA THR A 248 -11.92 10.37 3.71
C THR A 248 -11.19 11.69 3.96
N ARG A 249 -11.05 12.06 5.22
CA ARG A 249 -10.19 13.16 5.68
C ARG A 249 -8.81 12.71 6.17
N VAL A 250 -8.52 11.40 6.15
CA VAL A 250 -7.19 10.92 6.52
C VAL A 250 -6.16 11.41 5.51
N HIS A 251 -5.09 12.00 6.04
CA HIS A 251 -3.94 12.49 5.29
C HIS A 251 -2.62 12.10 5.96
N GLY A 252 -1.51 12.24 5.24
CA GLY A 252 -0.18 11.80 5.64
C GLY A 252 0.19 10.42 5.14
N SER A 253 -0.70 9.42 5.28
CA SER A 253 -0.50 8.11 4.64
C SER A 253 -0.82 8.11 3.14
N GLY A 254 -1.54 9.12 2.67
CA GLY A 254 -1.98 9.52 1.35
C GLY A 254 -2.52 10.94 1.45
N GLY A 255 -3.36 11.37 0.50
CA GLY A 255 -4.04 12.65 0.56
C GLY A 255 -3.21 13.84 0.08
N LEU A 256 -2.07 13.62 -0.58
CA LEU A 256 -1.30 14.70 -1.20
C LEU A 256 -1.76 14.90 -2.64
N LEU A 257 -2.23 16.09 -2.94
CA LEU A 257 -2.63 16.57 -4.26
C LEU A 257 -1.46 17.32 -4.89
N LEU A 258 -1.15 17.03 -6.15
CA LEU A 258 -0.06 17.68 -6.86
C LEU A 258 -0.17 17.49 -8.39
N THR A 259 0.63 18.24 -9.14
CA THR A 259 0.86 18.08 -10.58
C THR A 259 2.10 17.23 -10.85
N ILE A 260 2.28 16.80 -12.11
CA ILE A 260 3.50 16.10 -12.55
C ILE A 260 4.74 16.96 -12.36
N ASP A 261 4.64 18.25 -12.71
CA ASP A 261 5.80 19.15 -12.62
C ASP A 261 6.23 19.37 -11.17
N ASP A 262 5.31 19.51 -10.22
CA ASP A 262 5.64 19.58 -8.80
C ASP A 262 6.25 18.27 -8.29
N PHE A 263 5.75 17.13 -8.78
CA PHE A 263 6.32 15.83 -8.43
C PHE A 263 7.77 15.69 -8.92
N LEU A 264 8.08 16.22 -10.10
CA LEU A 264 9.45 16.23 -10.64
C LEU A 264 10.35 17.26 -9.95
N LYS A 265 9.84 18.41 -9.49
CA LYS A 265 10.61 19.34 -8.64
C LYS A 265 11.06 18.65 -7.35
N TRP A 266 10.17 17.91 -6.68
CA TRP A 266 10.54 17.07 -5.53
C TRP A 266 11.62 16.04 -5.90
N SER A 267 11.39 15.29 -6.96
CA SER A 267 12.35 14.27 -7.42
C SER A 267 13.70 14.88 -7.76
N GLY A 268 13.72 16.03 -8.43
CA GLY A 268 14.93 16.76 -8.76
C GLY A 268 15.71 17.24 -7.54
N ALA A 269 15.04 17.72 -6.50
CA ALA A 269 15.68 18.08 -5.23
C ALA A 269 16.36 16.87 -4.57
N MET A 270 15.69 15.71 -4.56
CA MET A 270 16.26 14.46 -4.06
C MET A 270 17.40 13.95 -4.94
N GLN A 271 17.36 14.22 -6.25
CA GLN A 271 18.41 13.80 -7.18
C GLN A 271 19.68 14.65 -7.02
N ARG A 272 19.56 15.96 -6.98
CA ARG A 272 20.69 16.88 -6.79
C ARG A 272 21.28 16.79 -5.39
N GLY A 273 20.43 16.66 -4.36
CA GLY A 273 20.88 16.56 -2.98
C GLY A 273 21.57 17.83 -2.46
N GLU A 274 21.21 19.00 -2.98
CA GLU A 274 21.80 20.28 -2.59
C GLU A 274 21.37 20.68 -1.17
N GLY A 275 22.32 21.22 -0.40
CA GLY A 275 22.08 21.66 0.96
C GLY A 275 21.52 20.54 1.84
N ARG A 276 20.43 20.82 2.56
CA ARG A 276 19.81 19.82 3.45
C ARG A 276 19.08 18.68 2.73
N TRP A 277 18.79 18.83 1.42
CA TRP A 277 18.11 17.79 0.63
C TRP A 277 18.96 16.55 0.44
N GLY A 278 20.29 16.68 0.49
CA GLY A 278 21.22 15.52 0.51
C GLY A 278 21.00 14.65 1.75
N ALA A 279 20.99 15.27 2.93
CA ALA A 279 20.74 14.54 4.18
C ALA A 279 19.33 13.95 4.25
N VAL A 280 18.32 14.67 3.72
CA VAL A 280 16.95 14.14 3.59
C VAL A 280 16.94 12.92 2.68
N ARG A 281 17.48 13.01 1.46
CA ARG A 281 17.58 11.90 0.50
C ARG A 281 18.24 10.66 1.12
N ASP A 282 19.37 10.86 1.78
CA ASP A 282 20.15 9.77 2.36
C ASP A 282 19.40 9.10 3.50
N SER A 283 18.71 9.91 4.35
CA SER A 283 17.85 9.39 5.40
C SER A 283 16.66 8.59 4.86
N LEU A 284 15.97 9.11 3.81
CA LEU A 284 14.83 8.41 3.20
C LEU A 284 15.24 7.07 2.59
N SER A 285 16.43 7.00 1.99
CA SER A 285 16.93 5.82 1.26
C SER A 285 17.84 4.93 2.10
N ALA A 286 17.99 5.23 3.40
CA ALA A 286 18.83 4.45 4.30
C ALA A 286 18.35 2.99 4.40
N VAL A 287 19.30 2.07 4.45
CA VAL A 287 19.01 0.65 4.64
C VAL A 287 18.50 0.43 6.06
N ILE A 288 17.28 -0.05 6.18
CA ILE A 288 16.68 -0.45 7.46
C ILE A 288 16.99 -1.92 7.70
N ARG A 289 17.38 -2.25 8.94
CA ARG A 289 17.61 -3.62 9.37
C ARG A 289 16.64 -4.00 10.46
N LEU A 290 16.11 -5.21 10.35
CA LEU A 290 15.33 -5.84 11.41
C LEU A 290 16.24 -6.21 12.58
N ASN A 291 15.65 -6.51 13.74
CA ASN A 291 16.41 -6.86 14.96
C ASN A 291 17.34 -8.05 14.77
N GLU A 292 17.01 -8.98 13.87
CA GLU A 292 17.85 -10.14 13.51
C GLU A 292 18.92 -9.84 12.45
N GLY A 293 19.03 -8.57 11.98
CA GLY A 293 20.02 -8.13 11.01
C GLY A 293 19.57 -8.14 9.55
N THR A 294 18.43 -8.74 9.20
CA THR A 294 17.88 -8.76 7.83
C THR A 294 17.66 -7.33 7.33
N ALA A 295 18.28 -7.00 6.20
CA ALA A 295 18.07 -5.73 5.52
C ALA A 295 16.76 -5.78 4.72
N ILE A 296 15.89 -4.79 4.92
CA ILE A 296 14.66 -4.66 4.13
C ILE A 296 14.85 -3.60 3.03
N THR A 297 14.06 -3.71 1.96
CA THR A 297 14.12 -2.79 0.82
C THR A 297 13.40 -1.47 1.09
N TYR A 298 12.56 -1.38 2.12
CA TYR A 298 11.80 -0.18 2.45
C TYR A 298 12.58 0.69 3.43
N GLY A 299 12.85 1.93 3.03
CA GLY A 299 13.45 2.96 3.87
C GLY A 299 12.39 3.80 4.61
N LEU A 300 12.48 5.12 4.53
CA LEU A 300 11.51 6.04 5.13
C LEU A 300 10.61 6.62 4.04
N GLY A 301 9.52 5.93 3.72
CA GLY A 301 8.56 6.34 2.68
C GLY A 301 8.99 6.08 1.24
N VAL A 302 10.06 5.34 1.03
CA VAL A 302 10.54 4.91 -0.29
C VAL A 302 11.06 3.47 -0.23
N THR A 303 10.99 2.78 -1.35
CA THR A 303 11.66 1.49 -1.55
C THR A 303 12.96 1.72 -2.31
N THR A 304 14.05 1.07 -1.90
CA THR A 304 15.34 1.07 -2.60
C THR A 304 15.69 -0.36 -2.98
N ASP A 305 15.86 -0.61 -4.27
CA ASP A 305 16.21 -1.92 -4.81
C ASP A 305 17.14 -1.82 -6.03
N THR A 306 17.58 -2.96 -6.52
CA THR A 306 18.26 -3.08 -7.81
C THR A 306 17.29 -3.69 -8.81
N TRP A 307 17.01 -2.96 -9.87
CA TRP A 307 16.13 -3.40 -10.94
C TRP A 307 16.88 -3.48 -12.27
N ARG A 308 17.05 -4.69 -12.82
CA ARG A 308 17.77 -4.94 -14.06
C ARG A 308 19.18 -4.29 -14.07
N GLY A 309 19.93 -4.48 -12.98
CA GLY A 309 21.29 -3.97 -12.82
C GLY A 309 21.41 -2.51 -12.38
N VAL A 310 20.32 -1.72 -12.37
CA VAL A 310 20.36 -0.31 -11.98
C VAL A 310 19.72 -0.11 -10.59
N ARG A 311 20.30 0.79 -9.80
CA ARG A 311 19.71 1.20 -8.51
C ARG A 311 18.46 2.00 -8.74
N ARG A 312 17.35 1.59 -8.08
CA ARG A 312 16.07 2.27 -8.15
C ARG A 312 15.60 2.69 -6.76
N VAL A 313 15.15 3.94 -6.64
CA VAL A 313 14.42 4.45 -5.48
C VAL A 313 13.01 4.78 -5.93
N SER A 314 12.00 4.18 -5.32
CA SER A 314 10.65 4.24 -5.86
C SER A 314 9.58 4.20 -4.79
N HIS A 315 8.40 4.70 -5.12
CA HIS A 315 7.15 4.40 -4.43
C HIS A 315 5.99 4.50 -5.41
N THR A 316 4.98 3.65 -5.22
CA THR A 316 3.70 3.75 -5.93
C THR A 316 2.62 4.27 -4.99
N GLY A 317 1.54 4.81 -5.56
CA GLY A 317 0.39 5.30 -4.81
C GLY A 317 -0.92 4.81 -5.38
N SER A 318 -1.86 4.52 -4.48
CA SER A 318 -3.22 4.10 -4.81
C SER A 318 -4.18 4.62 -3.75
N THR A 319 -5.24 5.32 -4.16
CA THR A 319 -6.31 5.76 -3.28
C THR A 319 -7.57 6.05 -4.09
N GLY A 320 -8.70 5.39 -3.78
CA GLY A 320 -9.84 5.36 -4.69
C GLY A 320 -9.37 5.02 -6.10
N GLY A 321 -9.88 5.71 -7.12
CA GLY A 321 -9.46 5.56 -8.51
C GLY A 321 -8.11 6.19 -8.87
N TYR A 322 -7.45 6.95 -7.97
CA TYR A 322 -6.14 7.53 -8.27
C TYR A 322 -5.00 6.53 -8.20
N ARG A 323 -4.04 6.64 -9.12
CA ARG A 323 -2.81 5.85 -9.20
C ARG A 323 -1.63 6.77 -9.45
N ALA A 324 -0.51 6.53 -8.78
CA ALA A 324 0.71 7.32 -8.92
C ALA A 324 1.96 6.43 -8.85
N ALA A 325 3.04 6.89 -9.46
CA ALA A 325 4.37 6.32 -9.25
C ALA A 325 5.42 7.44 -9.33
N LEU A 326 6.43 7.32 -8.49
CA LEU A 326 7.66 8.09 -8.61
C LEU A 326 8.85 7.13 -8.56
N TYR A 327 9.59 7.04 -9.65
CA TYR A 327 10.80 6.23 -9.78
C TYR A 327 11.99 7.13 -10.03
N ARG A 328 13.04 6.96 -9.24
CA ARG A 328 14.33 7.60 -9.45
C ARG A 328 15.39 6.54 -9.70
N PHE A 329 16.26 6.82 -10.66
CA PHE A 329 17.44 6.05 -10.99
C PHE A 329 18.65 6.95 -10.74
N PRO A 330 19.17 6.96 -9.49
CA PRO A 330 20.17 7.95 -9.07
C PRO A 330 21.43 7.94 -9.93
N ASP A 331 21.93 6.76 -10.28
CA ASP A 331 23.19 6.61 -11.01
C ASP A 331 23.05 7.02 -12.49
N GLN A 332 21.84 6.90 -13.07
CA GLN A 332 21.51 7.35 -14.42
C GLN A 332 20.94 8.78 -14.44
N GLN A 333 20.76 9.38 -13.27
CA GLN A 333 20.17 10.69 -13.05
C GLN A 333 18.80 10.87 -13.75
N VAL A 334 18.00 9.80 -13.78
CA VAL A 334 16.66 9.77 -14.39
C VAL A 334 15.59 9.72 -13.30
N SER A 335 14.53 10.52 -13.51
CA SER A 335 13.31 10.47 -12.71
C SER A 335 12.10 10.24 -13.63
N VAL A 336 11.18 9.37 -13.21
CA VAL A 336 9.90 9.11 -13.87
C VAL A 336 8.78 9.37 -12.87
N ALA A 337 7.93 10.34 -13.15
CA ALA A 337 6.74 10.67 -12.37
C ALA A 337 5.48 10.33 -13.18
N LEU A 338 4.50 9.70 -12.54
CA LEU A 338 3.25 9.26 -13.15
C LEU A 338 2.07 9.58 -12.25
N LEU A 339 0.99 10.12 -12.82
CA LEU A 339 -0.31 10.31 -12.16
C LEU A 339 -1.42 9.83 -13.11
N CYS A 340 -2.36 9.03 -12.61
CA CYS A 340 -3.55 8.59 -13.34
C CYS A 340 -4.79 8.74 -12.46
N ASN A 341 -5.96 8.89 -13.08
CA ASN A 341 -7.24 8.97 -12.38
C ASN A 341 -8.16 7.76 -12.62
N VAL A 342 -7.59 6.60 -12.87
CA VAL A 342 -8.35 5.35 -13.06
C VAL A 342 -7.77 4.18 -12.27
N GLY A 343 -8.64 3.52 -11.50
CA GLY A 343 -8.27 2.45 -10.57
C GLY A 343 -7.70 1.19 -11.25
N SER A 344 -8.02 0.97 -12.53
CA SER A 344 -7.48 -0.16 -13.31
C SER A 344 -6.06 0.07 -13.84
N ALA A 345 -5.51 1.27 -13.75
CA ALA A 345 -4.12 1.53 -14.13
C ALA A 345 -3.15 0.84 -13.15
N ASN A 346 -2.13 0.18 -13.69
CA ASN A 346 -1.01 -0.36 -12.92
C ASN A 346 0.14 0.65 -12.91
N PRO A 347 0.28 1.51 -11.88
CA PRO A 347 1.27 2.58 -11.89
C PRO A 347 2.71 2.06 -11.91
N GLY A 348 2.98 0.93 -11.22
CA GLY A 348 4.30 0.30 -11.23
C GLY A 348 4.67 -0.25 -12.60
N GLY A 349 3.74 -0.93 -13.27
CA GLY A 349 3.95 -1.44 -14.64
C GLY A 349 4.16 -0.32 -15.65
N LEU A 350 3.36 0.75 -15.60
CA LEU A 350 3.51 1.91 -16.47
C LEU A 350 4.86 2.63 -16.26
N ALA A 351 5.22 2.91 -15.00
CA ALA A 351 6.51 3.53 -14.68
C ALA A 351 7.70 2.66 -15.11
N THR A 352 7.60 1.35 -14.95
CA THR A 352 8.60 0.36 -15.42
C THR A 352 8.69 0.36 -16.94
N GLY A 353 7.57 0.41 -17.66
CA GLY A 353 7.53 0.52 -19.12
C GLY A 353 8.24 1.78 -19.62
N VAL A 354 7.92 2.94 -19.03
CA VAL A 354 8.59 4.22 -19.35
C VAL A 354 10.08 4.16 -19.02
N ALA A 355 10.46 3.65 -17.85
CA ALA A 355 11.86 3.49 -17.47
C ALA A 355 12.61 2.58 -18.44
N THR A 356 12.00 1.50 -18.93
CA THR A 356 12.60 0.62 -19.94
C THR A 356 12.88 1.37 -21.24
N VAL A 357 11.93 2.21 -21.68
CA VAL A 357 12.09 3.03 -22.87
C VAL A 357 13.23 4.06 -22.73
N VAL A 358 13.31 4.70 -21.55
CA VAL A 358 14.24 5.83 -21.32
C VAL A 358 15.66 5.36 -21.00
N LEU A 359 15.80 4.29 -20.23
CA LEU A 359 17.10 3.76 -19.80
C LEU A 359 17.77 2.87 -20.86
N GLY A 360 16.97 2.18 -21.69
CA GLY A 360 17.47 1.43 -22.83
C GLY A 360 18.60 0.47 -22.48
N ASP A 361 19.77 0.69 -23.10
CA ASP A 361 20.96 -0.15 -22.98
C ASP A 361 21.63 -0.10 -21.58
N ALA A 362 21.24 0.84 -20.73
CA ALA A 362 21.72 0.85 -19.33
C ALA A 362 21.10 -0.29 -18.49
N LEU A 363 20.06 -0.93 -19.00
CA LEU A 363 19.37 -2.02 -18.30
C LEU A 363 19.94 -3.38 -18.72
N GLU A 364 20.21 -4.24 -17.73
CA GLU A 364 20.50 -5.64 -18.03
C GLU A 364 19.32 -6.28 -18.81
N PRO A 365 19.64 -7.16 -19.77
CA PRO A 365 18.61 -7.92 -20.47
C PRO A 365 17.70 -8.66 -19.49
N VAL A 366 16.43 -8.78 -19.83
CA VAL A 366 15.53 -9.68 -19.08
C VAL A 366 16.07 -11.10 -19.29
N ARG A 367 16.70 -11.64 -18.25
CA ARG A 367 17.11 -13.05 -18.28
C ARG A 367 15.82 -13.87 -18.24
N ALA A 368 15.57 -14.65 -19.29
CA ALA A 368 14.58 -15.71 -19.19
C ALA A 368 15.03 -16.60 -18.01
N GLU A 369 14.18 -16.75 -17.01
CA GLU A 369 14.45 -17.66 -15.90
C GLU A 369 14.44 -19.08 -16.47
N ILE A 370 15.59 -19.56 -16.90
CA ILE A 370 15.79 -20.97 -17.22
C ILE A 370 15.92 -21.64 -15.85
N ALA A 371 14.78 -21.90 -15.22
CA ALA A 371 14.77 -22.85 -14.12
C ALA A 371 15.26 -24.18 -14.70
N PRO A 372 16.32 -24.79 -14.15
CA PRO A 372 16.61 -26.16 -14.49
C PRO A 372 15.36 -26.96 -14.15
N MET A 373 14.72 -27.55 -15.15
CA MET A 373 13.60 -28.46 -14.92
C MET A 373 14.18 -29.74 -14.29
N LEU A 374 14.45 -29.68 -13.01
CA LEU A 374 14.76 -30.87 -12.23
C LEU A 374 13.45 -31.65 -12.09
N ALA A 375 13.42 -32.83 -12.69
CA ALA A 375 12.29 -33.72 -12.52
C ALA A 375 12.25 -34.16 -11.05
N VAL A 376 11.17 -33.82 -10.35
CA VAL A 376 10.89 -34.33 -9.00
C VAL A 376 9.88 -35.47 -9.17
N PRO A 377 10.16 -36.66 -8.61
CA PRO A 377 9.24 -37.79 -8.68
C PRO A 377 7.84 -37.40 -8.16
N PRO A 378 6.77 -37.87 -8.80
CA PRO A 378 5.38 -37.55 -8.39
C PRO A 378 5.09 -37.88 -6.92
N GLU A 379 5.64 -38.98 -6.42
CA GLU A 379 5.52 -39.40 -5.00
C GLU A 379 6.22 -38.41 -4.05
N ALA A 380 7.33 -37.80 -4.47
CA ALA A 380 8.02 -36.78 -3.67
C ALA A 380 7.20 -35.48 -3.62
N LEU A 381 6.58 -35.08 -4.73
CA LEU A 381 5.65 -33.93 -4.75
C LEU A 381 4.40 -34.22 -3.89
N ALA A 382 3.81 -35.41 -4.02
CA ALA A 382 2.64 -35.82 -3.22
C ALA A 382 2.93 -35.78 -1.72
N ALA A 383 4.13 -36.15 -1.29
CA ALA A 383 4.55 -36.08 0.12
C ALA A 383 4.62 -34.64 0.66
N LEU A 384 4.82 -33.65 -0.22
CA LEU A 384 4.82 -32.23 0.14
C LEU A 384 3.41 -31.61 0.12
N ALA A 385 2.46 -32.23 -0.54
CA ALA A 385 1.07 -31.75 -0.54
C ALA A 385 0.51 -31.77 0.89
N GLY A 386 -0.20 -30.71 1.26
CA GLY A 386 -0.75 -30.56 2.60
C GLY A 386 -1.05 -29.12 2.97
N ARG A 387 -1.44 -28.93 4.22
CA ARG A 387 -1.72 -27.63 4.81
C ARG A 387 -0.63 -27.28 5.80
N TYR A 388 -0.17 -26.04 5.73
CA TYR A 388 0.91 -25.53 6.55
C TYR A 388 0.51 -24.16 7.10
N HIS A 389 0.75 -23.93 8.39
CA HIS A 389 0.41 -22.70 9.09
C HIS A 389 1.65 -22.06 9.72
N SER A 390 1.76 -20.77 9.64
CA SER A 390 2.77 -19.97 10.33
C SER A 390 2.17 -19.33 11.58
N ALA A 391 2.63 -19.74 12.75
CA ALA A 391 2.18 -19.14 14.01
C ALA A 391 2.59 -17.66 14.16
N ARG A 392 3.66 -17.23 13.47
CA ARG A 392 4.16 -15.86 13.51
C ARG A 392 3.29 -14.92 12.66
N THR A 393 2.88 -15.36 11.47
CA THR A 393 2.16 -14.51 10.53
C THR A 393 0.67 -14.84 10.44
N GLU A 394 0.20 -15.94 11.03
CA GLU A 394 -1.13 -16.55 10.88
C GLU A 394 -1.47 -16.96 9.43
N GLU A 395 -0.51 -16.84 8.52
CA GLU A 395 -0.68 -17.22 7.12
C GLU A 395 -0.75 -18.74 6.97
N VAL A 396 -1.47 -19.18 5.94
CA VAL A 396 -1.64 -20.59 5.59
C VAL A 396 -1.21 -20.84 4.17
N LEU A 397 -0.41 -21.89 3.95
CA LEU A 397 -0.13 -22.45 2.64
C LEU A 397 -0.94 -23.73 2.46
N VAL A 398 -1.57 -23.89 1.30
CA VAL A 398 -2.21 -25.15 0.91
C VAL A 398 -1.54 -25.65 -0.35
N LEU A 399 -0.58 -26.56 -0.16
CA LEU A 399 0.21 -27.11 -1.26
C LEU A 399 -0.52 -28.32 -1.86
N GLU A 400 -0.77 -28.28 -3.15
CA GLU A 400 -1.42 -29.32 -3.94
C GLU A 400 -0.58 -29.68 -5.17
N VAL A 401 -0.65 -30.90 -5.63
CA VAL A 401 -0.04 -31.30 -6.91
C VAL A 401 -1.06 -31.09 -8.02
N ARG A 402 -0.76 -30.20 -8.96
CA ARG A 402 -1.58 -29.94 -10.15
C ARG A 402 -0.70 -29.97 -11.40
N ASN A 403 -1.07 -30.78 -12.39
CA ASN A 403 -0.33 -30.90 -13.66
C ASN A 403 1.18 -31.16 -13.47
N GLY A 404 1.54 -32.00 -12.49
CA GLY A 404 2.93 -32.32 -12.20
C GLY A 404 3.74 -31.22 -11.48
N HIS A 405 3.09 -30.17 -11.00
CA HIS A 405 3.71 -29.09 -10.23
C HIS A 405 3.10 -28.99 -8.83
N LEU A 406 3.92 -28.55 -7.89
CA LEU A 406 3.43 -28.13 -6.58
C LEU A 406 2.85 -26.71 -6.71
N VAL A 407 1.61 -26.52 -6.24
CA VAL A 407 0.89 -25.25 -6.36
C VAL A 407 0.39 -24.84 -4.97
N ASP A 408 0.63 -23.62 -4.55
CA ASP A 408 -0.12 -23.04 -3.44
C ASP A 408 -1.53 -22.66 -3.92
N SER A 409 -2.53 -23.44 -3.51
CA SER A 409 -3.90 -23.29 -3.99
C SER A 409 -4.63 -22.07 -3.42
N LEU A 410 -4.12 -21.45 -2.34
CA LEU A 410 -4.67 -20.21 -1.76
C LEU A 410 -4.07 -18.97 -2.41
N GLY A 411 -2.76 -18.94 -2.64
CA GLY A 411 -2.04 -17.82 -3.26
C GLY A 411 -1.94 -17.91 -4.78
N GLY A 412 -2.25 -19.08 -5.38
CA GLY A 412 -2.14 -19.28 -6.84
C GLY A 412 -0.70 -19.46 -7.34
N ALA A 413 0.29 -19.51 -6.46
CA ALA A 413 1.70 -19.62 -6.83
C ALA A 413 2.03 -21.03 -7.33
N VAL A 414 2.60 -21.12 -8.55
CA VAL A 414 3.17 -22.36 -9.07
C VAL A 414 4.63 -22.45 -8.63
N LEU A 415 4.98 -23.54 -7.94
CA LEU A 415 6.31 -23.80 -7.43
C LEU A 415 7.07 -24.70 -8.40
N VAL A 416 8.19 -24.21 -8.91
CA VAL A 416 9.09 -24.96 -9.79
C VAL A 416 10.28 -25.48 -8.99
N PRO A 417 10.72 -26.74 -9.20
CA PRO A 417 11.87 -27.31 -8.50
C PRO A 417 13.15 -26.50 -8.77
N TRP A 418 13.94 -26.26 -7.73
CA TRP A 418 15.18 -25.48 -7.80
C TRP A 418 16.42 -26.26 -7.34
N GLY A 419 16.24 -27.48 -6.88
CA GLY A 419 17.27 -28.40 -6.43
C GLY A 419 17.04 -28.95 -5.03
N GLY A 420 17.13 -30.30 -4.86
CA GLY A 420 16.75 -30.97 -3.62
C GLY A 420 15.29 -30.70 -3.24
N ASP A 421 15.05 -30.46 -1.96
CA ASP A 421 13.72 -30.07 -1.42
C ASP A 421 13.48 -28.54 -1.51
N ARG A 422 14.01 -27.86 -2.53
CA ARG A 422 13.86 -26.42 -2.73
C ARG A 422 13.06 -26.13 -4.00
N PHE A 423 12.19 -25.13 -3.91
CA PHE A 423 11.33 -24.68 -4.99
C PHE A 423 11.38 -23.14 -5.07
N ARG A 424 11.08 -22.60 -6.26
CA ARG A 424 10.83 -21.17 -6.47
C ARG A 424 9.45 -20.93 -7.03
N VAL A 425 8.89 -19.76 -6.75
CA VAL A 425 7.68 -19.30 -7.43
C VAL A 425 8.00 -19.03 -8.89
N ARG A 426 7.22 -19.58 -9.81
CA ARG A 426 7.38 -19.34 -11.25
C ARG A 426 7.22 -17.85 -11.55
N GLY A 427 8.26 -17.25 -12.14
CA GLY A 427 8.28 -15.81 -12.44
C GLY A 427 8.45 -14.91 -11.21
N GLY A 428 8.83 -15.48 -10.06
CA GLY A 428 9.05 -14.75 -8.82
C GLY A 428 10.42 -15.02 -8.20
N THR A 429 10.72 -14.30 -7.11
CA THR A 429 12.00 -14.41 -6.38
C THR A 429 11.88 -15.18 -5.07
N ALA A 430 10.66 -15.51 -4.63
CA ALA A 430 10.46 -16.25 -3.38
C ALA A 430 10.90 -17.72 -3.52
N GLU A 431 11.65 -18.19 -2.54
CA GLU A 431 12.13 -19.58 -2.44
C GLU A 431 11.41 -20.30 -1.29
N PHE A 432 11.05 -21.55 -1.55
CA PHE A 432 10.44 -22.47 -0.63
C PHE A 432 11.42 -23.60 -0.35
N ALA A 433 11.88 -23.74 0.88
CA ALA A 433 12.71 -24.86 1.31
C ALA A 433 11.86 -25.75 2.23
N VAL A 434 11.79 -27.05 1.91
CA VAL A 434 11.03 -28.00 2.71
C VAL A 434 11.98 -28.84 3.55
N THR A 435 11.74 -28.87 4.87
CA THR A 435 12.46 -29.73 5.80
C THR A 435 11.50 -30.78 6.35
N ARG A 436 11.93 -32.04 6.34
CA ARG A 436 11.14 -33.17 6.87
C ARG A 436 11.82 -33.74 8.10
N SER A 437 11.04 -33.98 9.14
CA SER A 437 11.44 -34.83 10.27
C SER A 437 10.55 -36.08 10.31
N ALA A 438 10.86 -37.03 11.19
CA ALA A 438 10.04 -38.22 11.34
C ALA A 438 8.58 -37.94 11.74
N THR A 439 8.31 -36.76 12.32
CA THR A 439 6.99 -36.41 12.90
C THR A 439 6.35 -35.19 12.28
N THR A 440 7.12 -34.30 11.60
CA THR A 440 6.61 -33.05 11.06
C THR A 440 7.29 -32.68 9.75
N ALA A 441 6.56 -32.00 8.87
CA ALA A 441 7.11 -31.29 7.72
C ALA A 441 7.01 -29.79 7.95
N GLN A 442 8.07 -29.06 7.64
CA GLN A 442 8.14 -27.60 7.70
C GLN A 442 8.46 -27.02 6.34
N VAL A 443 7.87 -25.89 6.02
CA VAL A 443 8.19 -25.11 4.83
C VAL A 443 8.74 -23.76 5.26
N ARG A 444 9.95 -23.45 4.84
CA ARG A 444 10.56 -22.13 5.02
C ARG A 444 10.44 -21.35 3.73
N VAL A 445 9.81 -20.19 3.79
CA VAL A 445 9.69 -19.27 2.65
C VAL A 445 10.62 -18.10 2.87
N THR A 446 11.47 -17.83 1.88
CA THR A 446 12.40 -16.68 1.88
C THR A 446 12.14 -15.82 0.65
N ALA A 447 12.17 -14.50 0.82
CA ALA A 447 12.12 -13.55 -0.28
C ALA A 447 13.16 -12.44 -0.04
N PRO A 448 13.74 -11.85 -1.09
CA PRO A 448 14.68 -10.75 -0.94
C PRO A 448 14.09 -9.58 -0.15
N GLY A 449 14.81 -9.09 0.85
CA GLY A 449 14.38 -7.95 1.66
C GLY A 449 13.20 -8.23 2.60
N ALA A 450 12.94 -9.50 2.93
CA ALA A 450 11.93 -9.92 3.89
C ALA A 450 12.50 -10.94 4.88
N ARG A 451 11.97 -10.92 6.10
CA ARG A 451 12.24 -11.97 7.08
C ARG A 451 11.67 -13.30 6.59
N ALA A 452 12.43 -14.39 6.74
CA ALA A 452 11.95 -15.73 6.41
C ALA A 452 10.70 -16.10 7.23
N THR A 453 9.74 -16.77 6.58
CA THR A 453 8.53 -17.28 7.25
C THR A 453 8.58 -18.80 7.33
N GLU A 454 8.39 -19.31 8.54
CA GLU A 454 8.33 -20.76 8.81
C GLU A 454 6.86 -21.18 8.89
N TYR A 455 6.55 -22.28 8.21
CA TYR A 455 5.23 -22.89 8.21
C TYR A 455 5.35 -24.34 8.68
N THR A 456 4.53 -24.74 9.62
CA THR A 456 4.46 -26.10 10.14
C THR A 456 3.23 -26.81 9.59
N ARG A 457 3.36 -28.08 9.23
CA ARG A 457 2.25 -28.88 8.74
C ARG A 457 1.16 -28.99 9.79
N VAL A 458 -0.09 -28.80 9.38
CA VAL A 458 -1.27 -28.87 10.25
C VAL A 458 -2.24 -29.93 9.76
N GLU A 459 -3.07 -30.43 10.69
CA GLU A 459 -4.07 -31.45 10.41
C GLU A 459 -5.20 -30.91 9.53
N ALA A 460 -5.77 -31.77 8.71
CA ALA A 460 -6.96 -31.44 7.95
C ALA A 460 -8.14 -31.09 8.91
N PRO A 461 -9.05 -30.19 8.48
CA PRO A 461 -10.19 -29.83 9.33
C PRO A 461 -11.15 -30.99 9.51
N VAL A 462 -11.72 -31.13 10.70
CA VAL A 462 -12.83 -32.05 10.96
C VAL A 462 -14.13 -31.29 10.76
N ILE A 463 -14.90 -31.67 9.75
CA ILE A 463 -16.15 -31.00 9.36
C ILE A 463 -17.33 -31.93 9.68
N THR A 464 -17.81 -31.86 10.92
CA THR A 464 -19.09 -32.44 11.33
C THR A 464 -19.92 -31.36 12.01
N ASP A 465 -21.25 -31.48 11.98
CA ASP A 465 -22.13 -30.48 12.60
C ASP A 465 -21.82 -30.31 14.08
N ALA A 466 -21.49 -31.39 14.77
CA ALA A 466 -21.09 -31.35 16.21
C ALA A 466 -19.77 -30.60 16.42
N ALA A 467 -18.78 -30.78 15.51
CA ALA A 467 -17.51 -30.06 15.59
C ALA A 467 -17.70 -28.57 15.25
N LEU A 468 -18.54 -28.25 14.25
CA LEU A 468 -18.83 -26.89 13.86
C LEU A 468 -19.66 -26.14 14.91
N ALA A 469 -20.58 -26.81 15.61
CA ALA A 469 -21.37 -26.23 16.69
C ALA A 469 -20.52 -25.66 17.83
N ALA A 470 -19.31 -26.19 18.05
CA ALA A 470 -18.40 -25.68 19.06
C ALA A 470 -17.96 -24.22 18.78
N TYR A 471 -17.89 -23.81 17.53
CA TYR A 471 -17.48 -22.47 17.11
C TYR A 471 -18.65 -21.47 17.10
N ALA A 472 -19.89 -21.93 17.05
CA ALA A 472 -21.07 -21.07 17.03
C ALA A 472 -21.17 -20.21 18.30
N GLY A 473 -21.65 -18.98 18.13
CA GLY A 473 -21.82 -18.03 19.24
C GLY A 473 -21.42 -16.62 18.87
N ALA A 474 -21.52 -15.72 19.84
CA ALA A 474 -21.16 -14.32 19.70
C ALA A 474 -19.75 -14.06 20.26
N TYR A 475 -19.02 -13.21 19.57
CA TYR A 475 -17.65 -12.80 19.90
C TYR A 475 -17.52 -11.29 19.77
N ARG A 476 -16.56 -10.70 20.48
CA ARG A 476 -16.30 -9.26 20.39
C ARG A 476 -14.80 -8.98 20.49
N SER A 477 -14.30 -8.10 19.64
CA SER A 477 -12.94 -7.57 19.79
C SER A 477 -12.90 -6.59 20.97
N PRO A 478 -12.02 -6.80 21.98
CA PRO A 478 -11.86 -5.85 23.08
C PRO A 478 -11.29 -4.52 22.64
N GLU A 479 -10.51 -4.49 21.55
CA GLU A 479 -9.87 -3.27 21.02
C GLU A 479 -10.82 -2.46 20.15
N LEU A 480 -11.51 -3.10 19.22
CA LEU A 480 -12.41 -2.42 18.28
C LEU A 480 -13.84 -2.31 18.79
N GLY A 481 -14.24 -3.15 19.78
CA GLY A 481 -15.64 -3.27 20.18
C GLY A 481 -16.53 -3.95 19.12
N ALA A 482 -15.95 -4.35 17.98
CA ALA A 482 -16.67 -4.97 16.88
C ALA A 482 -17.22 -6.34 17.26
N PRO A 483 -18.56 -6.58 17.12
CA PRO A 483 -19.16 -7.89 17.35
C PRO A 483 -19.03 -8.77 16.10
N MET A 484 -18.94 -10.09 16.29
CA MET A 484 -19.00 -11.09 15.23
C MET A 484 -19.78 -12.31 15.75
N THR A 485 -20.78 -12.75 14.97
CA THR A 485 -21.62 -13.90 15.38
C THR A 485 -21.44 -15.03 14.38
N PHE A 486 -21.21 -16.23 14.90
CA PHE A 486 -21.09 -17.44 14.07
C PHE A 486 -22.30 -18.34 14.28
N VAL A 487 -22.81 -18.89 13.18
CA VAL A 487 -23.92 -19.85 13.15
C VAL A 487 -23.56 -21.04 12.27
N VAL A 488 -24.17 -22.19 12.55
CA VAL A 488 -24.02 -23.39 11.73
C VAL A 488 -25.31 -23.60 10.93
N ARG A 489 -25.19 -23.68 9.60
CA ARG A 489 -26.29 -24.02 8.68
C ARG A 489 -25.75 -24.88 7.53
N ASP A 490 -26.50 -25.86 7.13
CA ASP A 490 -26.20 -26.72 5.98
C ASP A 490 -24.77 -27.29 5.99
N GLY A 491 -24.33 -27.78 7.15
CA GLY A 491 -23.00 -28.37 7.34
C GLY A 491 -21.85 -27.37 7.21
N ALA A 492 -22.11 -26.07 7.38
CA ALA A 492 -21.09 -25.02 7.28
C ALA A 492 -21.14 -24.05 8.45
N LEU A 493 -19.96 -23.51 8.81
CA LEU A 493 -19.83 -22.37 9.72
C LEU A 493 -19.97 -21.10 8.91
N LEU A 494 -20.86 -20.19 9.36
CA LEU A 494 -21.14 -18.92 8.71
C LEU A 494 -20.99 -17.78 9.71
N ILE A 495 -20.55 -16.62 9.22
CA ILE A 495 -20.68 -15.35 9.96
C ILE A 495 -22.06 -14.77 9.64
N ASP A 496 -22.85 -14.49 10.67
CA ASP A 496 -24.12 -13.80 10.56
C ASP A 496 -23.90 -12.28 10.59
N GLN A 497 -24.18 -11.61 9.48
CA GLN A 497 -24.07 -10.17 9.31
C GLN A 497 -25.45 -9.48 9.42
N GLY A 498 -26.44 -10.15 9.99
CA GLY A 498 -27.80 -9.64 10.14
C GLY A 498 -28.46 -9.40 8.77
N TRP A 499 -28.95 -8.18 8.53
CA TRP A 499 -29.64 -7.81 7.28
C TRP A 499 -28.76 -7.93 6.01
N ARG A 500 -27.42 -7.94 6.16
CA ARG A 500 -26.46 -8.16 5.06
C ARG A 500 -26.33 -9.64 4.68
N GLY A 501 -26.98 -10.55 5.41
CA GLY A 501 -26.97 -11.98 5.15
C GLY A 501 -25.86 -12.72 5.90
N THR A 502 -25.42 -13.84 5.33
CA THR A 502 -24.42 -14.69 5.93
C THR A 502 -23.22 -14.89 5.02
N VAL A 503 -22.02 -15.01 5.61
CA VAL A 503 -20.76 -15.28 4.91
C VAL A 503 -20.29 -16.68 5.25
N ARG A 504 -20.17 -17.56 4.25
CA ARG A 504 -19.71 -18.93 4.43
C ARG A 504 -18.19 -18.97 4.63
N LEU A 505 -17.73 -19.67 5.65
CA LEU A 505 -16.31 -19.87 5.93
C LEU A 505 -15.82 -21.16 5.27
N GLN A 506 -14.61 -21.10 4.72
CA GLN A 506 -13.89 -22.26 4.22
C GLN A 506 -13.00 -22.81 5.32
N PRO A 507 -13.20 -24.07 5.79
CA PRO A 507 -12.31 -24.67 6.77
C PRO A 507 -10.95 -24.98 6.13
N LEU A 508 -9.86 -24.53 6.78
CA LEU A 508 -8.48 -24.74 6.31
C LEU A 508 -7.77 -25.86 7.10
N TYR A 509 -7.86 -25.82 8.42
CA TYR A 509 -7.27 -26.79 9.35
C TYR A 509 -8.08 -26.76 10.64
N ARG A 510 -7.74 -27.63 11.60
CA ARG A 510 -8.42 -27.66 12.90
C ARG A 510 -8.35 -26.29 13.57
N ASP A 511 -9.48 -25.72 13.91
CA ASP A 511 -9.68 -24.38 14.47
C ASP A 511 -9.36 -23.20 13.50
N GLY A 512 -8.95 -23.47 12.24
CA GLY A 512 -8.62 -22.47 11.24
C GLY A 512 -9.63 -22.39 10.10
N PHE A 513 -10.16 -21.19 9.83
CA PHE A 513 -11.15 -20.93 8.78
C PHE A 513 -10.73 -19.71 7.94
N ARG A 514 -11.13 -19.70 6.67
CA ARG A 514 -10.90 -18.60 5.73
C ARG A 514 -12.21 -17.96 5.33
N MET A 515 -12.25 -16.62 5.32
CA MET A 515 -13.32 -15.83 4.74
C MET A 515 -13.15 -15.73 3.20
N PRO A 516 -14.21 -15.43 2.45
CA PRO A 516 -14.11 -15.23 0.99
C PRO A 516 -13.14 -14.11 0.59
N GLY A 517 -12.97 -13.09 1.42
CA GLY A 517 -12.00 -12.01 1.23
C GLY A 517 -10.54 -12.40 1.42
N GLY A 518 -10.29 -13.61 1.94
CA GLY A 518 -8.94 -14.13 2.19
C GLY A 518 -8.50 -14.08 3.64
N GLU A 519 -9.25 -13.43 4.52
CA GLU A 519 -8.97 -13.34 5.95
C GLU A 519 -8.99 -14.72 6.60
N ILE A 520 -8.13 -14.94 7.59
CA ILE A 520 -8.00 -16.19 8.32
C ILE A 520 -8.41 -15.96 9.76
N LEU A 521 -9.29 -16.82 10.26
CA LEU A 521 -9.76 -16.84 11.63
C LEU A 521 -9.26 -18.13 12.29
N ARG A 522 -8.46 -18.01 13.35
CA ARG A 522 -7.98 -19.14 14.14
C ARG A 522 -8.61 -19.10 15.54
N PHE A 523 -9.52 -20.04 15.80
CA PHE A 523 -10.17 -20.17 17.11
C PHE A 523 -9.19 -20.65 18.19
N THR A 524 -9.36 -20.11 19.38
CA THR A 524 -8.53 -20.42 20.56
C THR A 524 -9.32 -21.27 21.55
N ARG A 525 -8.61 -22.21 22.21
CA ARG A 525 -9.20 -23.11 23.22
C ARG A 525 -8.55 -22.95 24.57
N ASP A 526 -9.35 -23.16 25.63
CA ASP A 526 -8.80 -23.33 26.98
C ASP A 526 -8.20 -24.72 27.18
N ALA A 527 -7.63 -24.96 28.37
CA ALA A 527 -7.04 -26.24 28.75
C ALA A 527 -8.05 -27.40 28.75
N ARG A 528 -9.36 -27.11 28.76
CA ARG A 528 -10.45 -28.10 28.70
C ARG A 528 -10.95 -28.31 27.25
N GLY A 529 -10.31 -27.71 26.27
CA GLY A 529 -10.66 -27.81 24.85
C GLY A 529 -11.87 -26.97 24.44
N ARG A 530 -12.40 -26.07 25.27
CA ARG A 530 -13.54 -25.20 24.94
C ARG A 530 -13.06 -23.98 24.20
N ILE A 531 -13.81 -23.55 23.16
CA ILE A 531 -13.54 -22.31 22.42
C ILE A 531 -13.74 -21.11 23.36
N THR A 532 -12.70 -20.29 23.48
CA THR A 532 -12.68 -19.06 24.31
C THR A 532 -12.69 -17.78 23.48
N GLY A 533 -12.30 -17.85 22.21
CA GLY A 533 -12.20 -16.73 21.31
C GLY A 533 -11.63 -17.15 19.97
N PHE A 534 -11.21 -16.16 19.20
CA PHE A 534 -10.37 -16.38 18.02
C PHE A 534 -9.43 -15.19 17.80
N VAL A 535 -8.38 -15.40 17.04
CA VAL A 535 -7.55 -14.35 16.46
C VAL A 535 -7.80 -14.28 14.97
N ALA A 536 -7.86 -13.06 14.43
CA ALA A 536 -8.02 -12.81 13.00
C ALA A 536 -6.70 -12.32 12.40
N TRP A 537 -6.37 -12.88 11.24
CA TRP A 537 -5.43 -12.33 10.28
C TRP A 537 -6.22 -11.74 9.11
N ALA A 538 -5.94 -10.50 8.79
CA ALA A 538 -6.60 -9.81 7.69
C ALA A 538 -5.58 -8.90 6.99
N GLY A 539 -4.89 -9.43 6.00
CA GLY A 539 -3.91 -8.72 5.21
C GLY A 539 -2.81 -8.05 6.04
N ARG A 540 -3.03 -6.79 6.47
CA ARG A 540 -2.06 -5.99 7.24
C ARG A 540 -2.36 -5.91 8.74
N VAL A 541 -3.21 -6.78 9.23
CA VAL A 541 -3.52 -6.95 10.65
C VAL A 541 -3.30 -8.41 11.01
N ARG A 542 -2.49 -8.64 12.03
CA ARG A 542 -2.21 -9.97 12.61
C ARG A 542 -2.72 -9.98 14.05
N HIS A 543 -3.10 -11.14 14.54
CA HIS A 543 -3.42 -11.38 15.94
C HIS A 543 -4.56 -10.51 16.51
N LEU A 544 -5.45 -9.95 15.66
CA LEU A 544 -6.59 -9.20 16.15
C LEU A 544 -7.52 -10.14 16.95
N ARG A 545 -7.63 -9.86 18.25
CA ARG A 545 -8.31 -10.73 19.20
C ARG A 545 -9.81 -10.49 19.23
N PHE A 546 -10.56 -11.60 19.35
CA PHE A 546 -11.99 -11.62 19.64
C PHE A 546 -12.25 -12.60 20.78
N ASP A 547 -12.88 -12.14 21.84
CA ASP A 547 -13.26 -12.95 22.98
C ASP A 547 -14.69 -13.47 22.81
N ARG A 548 -14.94 -14.72 23.17
CA ARG A 548 -16.28 -15.31 23.16
C ARG A 548 -17.13 -14.67 24.25
N LEU A 549 -18.30 -14.21 23.88
CA LEU A 549 -19.26 -13.66 24.83
C LEU A 549 -19.99 -14.81 25.56
N THR A 550 -20.12 -14.69 26.88
CA THR A 550 -20.95 -15.61 27.66
C THR A 550 -22.41 -15.39 27.35
N ALA A 551 -23.20 -16.46 27.31
CA ALA A 551 -24.65 -16.39 27.10
C ALA A 551 -25.28 -15.47 28.16
N GLY A 552 -25.92 -14.36 27.72
CA GLY A 552 -26.53 -13.35 28.59
C GLY A 552 -25.91 -11.95 28.52
N ALA A 553 -24.71 -11.78 27.93
CA ALA A 553 -24.16 -10.47 27.65
C ALA A 553 -24.75 -9.94 26.34
N ALA A 554 -25.81 -9.14 26.41
CA ALA A 554 -26.34 -8.46 25.25
C ALA A 554 -25.26 -7.54 24.64
N PRO A 555 -25.16 -7.44 23.30
CA PRO A 555 -24.30 -6.44 22.67
C PRO A 555 -24.81 -5.04 23.06
N ARG A 556 -24.05 -4.29 23.86
CA ARG A 556 -24.28 -2.87 24.12
C ARG A 556 -23.64 -2.05 22.99
#